data_8be6a415d0bc183b732e8e622a6ce632
#
_entry.id   8be6a415d0bc183b732e8e622a6ce632
#
_cell.length_a   1.000
_cell.length_b   1.000
_cell.length_c   1.000
_cell.angle_alpha   90.00
_cell.angle_beta   90.00
_cell.angle_gamma   90.00
#
_symmetry.space_group_name_H-M   'P 1'
#
loop_
_entity.id
_entity.type
_entity.pdbx_description
1 polymer ?
#
loop_
_entity_poly.entity_id
_entity_poly.type
_entity_poly.pdbx_seq_one_letter_code
_entity_poly.pdbx_strand_id
1 'polypeptide(L)'
;MPLEIDDALRVLNRHERSLGWMRWFYPRAREIPAGYLLYFFFPQKVLRINGRVPWPVHFTSRILFWRRIDLGNRSAPGMNAGCYVQARNGIRIGHNLRMGPGVGLISANHDLDDYDRHREAPPIVIGDNVWLGMNVVVMPGVRIGNNVVVGANSVVNDDLPDDVVAAGSPCRPVRAKGPYRGRDYGAS
;
A
#
# COMPACT_ATOMS: atom_id res chain seq x y z
N MET A 1 -1.84 -0.14 -32.00
CA MET A 1 -1.71 -0.92 -30.75
C MET A 1 -1.59 0.08 -29.62
N PRO A 2 -2.51 0.18 -28.66
CA PRO A 2 -2.35 1.09 -27.54
C PRO A 2 -1.10 0.64 -26.77
N LEU A 3 -0.17 1.58 -26.53
CA LEU A 3 0.96 1.37 -25.64
C LEU A 3 0.39 0.92 -24.27
N GLU A 4 0.77 -0.26 -23.82
CA GLU A 4 0.43 -0.67 -22.45
C GLU A 4 1.01 0.35 -21.49
N ILE A 5 0.29 0.67 -20.43
CA ILE A 5 0.72 1.67 -19.43
C ILE A 5 2.15 1.37 -18.94
N ASP A 6 2.51 0.10 -18.81
CA ASP A 6 3.84 -0.33 -18.41
C ASP A 6 4.94 0.06 -19.40
N ASP A 7 4.68 0.06 -20.70
CA ASP A 7 5.65 0.47 -21.71
C ASP A 7 5.85 1.99 -21.70
N ALA A 8 4.77 2.75 -21.56
CA ALA A 8 4.85 4.20 -21.39
C ALA A 8 5.64 4.57 -20.13
N LEU A 9 5.41 3.86 -19.03
CA LEU A 9 6.14 4.06 -17.78
C LEU A 9 7.62 3.66 -17.88
N ARG A 10 7.98 2.62 -18.65
CA ARG A 10 9.38 2.27 -18.92
C ARG A 10 10.10 3.39 -19.69
N VAL A 11 9.45 4.00 -20.69
CA VAL A 11 10.02 5.14 -21.43
C VAL A 11 10.20 6.33 -20.49
N LEU A 12 9.21 6.69 -19.69
CA LEU A 12 9.29 7.79 -18.72
C LEU A 12 10.38 7.56 -17.65
N ASN A 13 10.57 6.32 -17.21
CA ASN A 13 11.60 5.99 -16.21
C ASN A 13 13.04 6.11 -16.76
N ARG A 14 13.26 6.05 -18.09
CA ARG A 14 14.57 6.36 -18.70
C ARG A 14 14.97 7.82 -18.48
N HIS A 15 14.01 8.71 -18.25
CA HIS A 15 14.21 10.13 -17.99
C HIS A 15 14.16 10.48 -16.48
N GLU A 16 14.47 9.54 -15.61
CA GLU A 16 14.41 9.70 -14.14
C GLU A 16 15.08 11.01 -13.66
N ARG A 17 16.24 11.35 -14.21
CA ARG A 17 16.97 12.57 -13.81
C ARG A 17 16.21 13.85 -14.16
N SER A 18 15.55 13.91 -15.32
CA SER A 18 14.79 15.08 -15.78
C SER A 18 13.46 15.25 -15.03
N LEU A 19 12.93 14.17 -14.46
CA LEU A 19 11.67 14.15 -13.71
C LEU A 19 11.86 14.22 -12.18
N GLY A 20 13.10 14.36 -11.70
CA GLY A 20 13.43 14.40 -10.26
C GLY A 20 12.67 15.48 -9.49
N TRP A 21 12.33 16.61 -10.13
CA TRP A 21 11.52 17.70 -9.55
C TRP A 21 10.11 17.24 -9.12
N MET A 22 9.57 16.18 -9.70
CA MET A 22 8.27 15.60 -9.30
C MET A 22 8.25 15.17 -7.85
N ARG A 23 9.40 14.83 -7.26
CA ARG A 23 9.52 14.44 -5.85
C ARG A 23 9.14 15.55 -4.88
N TRP A 24 9.23 16.81 -5.31
CA TRP A 24 8.73 17.94 -4.52
C TRP A 24 7.23 17.84 -4.23
N PHE A 25 6.45 17.30 -5.17
CA PHE A 25 5.00 17.07 -5.00
C PHE A 25 4.66 15.79 -4.23
N TYR A 26 5.63 14.89 -4.10
CA TYR A 26 5.45 13.58 -3.47
C TYR A 26 6.59 13.26 -2.49
N PRO A 27 6.73 14.04 -1.41
CA PRO A 27 7.90 13.95 -0.50
C PRO A 27 8.02 12.60 0.22
N ARG A 28 6.96 11.81 0.29
CA ARG A 28 6.95 10.48 0.91
C ARG A 28 6.98 9.33 -0.12
N ALA A 29 7.15 9.63 -1.40
CA ALA A 29 7.26 8.62 -2.47
C ALA A 29 8.73 8.16 -2.65
N ARG A 30 9.36 7.73 -1.58
CA ARG A 30 10.75 7.28 -1.59
C ARG A 30 10.89 6.03 -2.47
N GLU A 31 11.93 6.00 -3.33
CA GLU A 31 12.23 4.90 -4.23
C GLU A 31 11.10 4.56 -5.24
N ILE A 32 10.09 5.42 -5.40
CA ILE A 32 9.10 5.30 -6.47
C ILE A 32 9.67 5.98 -7.74
N PRO A 33 9.71 5.29 -8.90
CA PRO A 33 10.21 5.90 -10.13
C PRO A 33 9.44 7.15 -10.54
N ALA A 34 10.14 8.18 -11.02
CA ALA A 34 9.56 9.50 -11.32
C ALA A 34 8.48 9.44 -12.42
N GLY A 35 8.55 8.50 -13.35
CA GLY A 35 7.53 8.28 -14.37
C GLY A 35 6.15 7.96 -13.77
N TYR A 36 6.11 7.18 -12.68
CA TYR A 36 4.85 6.95 -11.94
C TYR A 36 4.34 8.23 -11.30
N LEU A 37 5.24 9.07 -10.74
CA LEU A 37 4.84 10.34 -10.14
C LEU A 37 4.17 11.26 -11.16
N LEU A 38 4.70 11.32 -12.38
CA LEU A 38 4.12 12.10 -13.48
C LEU A 38 2.72 11.56 -13.87
N TYR A 39 2.55 10.25 -13.98
CA TYR A 39 1.26 9.62 -14.28
C TYR A 39 0.17 10.03 -13.28
N PHE A 40 0.49 10.06 -11.98
CA PHE A 40 -0.45 10.44 -10.93
C PHE A 40 -0.60 11.95 -10.75
N PHE A 41 0.28 12.77 -11.34
CA PHE A 41 0.32 14.21 -11.09
C PHE A 41 -0.99 14.91 -11.44
N PHE A 42 -1.50 14.69 -12.66
CA PHE A 42 -2.69 15.41 -13.13
C PHE A 42 -3.92 15.10 -12.26
N PRO A 43 -4.36 13.84 -12.08
CA PRO A 43 -5.53 13.56 -11.26
C PRO A 43 -5.33 13.95 -9.79
N GLN A 44 -4.14 13.78 -9.24
CA GLN A 44 -3.91 13.98 -7.81
C GLN A 44 -3.59 15.42 -7.44
N LYS A 45 -2.78 16.13 -8.22
CA LYS A 45 -2.32 17.49 -7.85
C LYS A 45 -3.08 18.58 -8.57
N VAL A 46 -3.51 18.37 -9.82
CA VAL A 46 -4.30 19.35 -10.58
C VAL A 46 -5.78 19.21 -10.22
N LEU A 47 -6.39 18.01 -10.37
CA LEU A 47 -7.79 17.76 -10.00
C LEU A 47 -8.01 17.60 -8.49
N ARG A 48 -6.95 17.55 -7.69
CA ARG A 48 -6.96 17.43 -6.23
C ARG A 48 -7.62 16.15 -5.67
N ILE A 49 -7.81 15.10 -6.49
CA ILE A 49 -8.29 13.81 -6.03
C ILE A 49 -7.18 13.16 -5.19
N ASN A 50 -7.39 12.97 -3.89
CA ASN A 50 -6.34 12.63 -2.92
C ASN A 50 -5.17 13.65 -2.86
N GLY A 51 -5.38 14.91 -3.25
CA GLY A 51 -4.33 15.92 -3.45
C GLY A 51 -3.42 16.19 -2.26
N ARG A 52 -3.93 16.00 -1.03
CA ARG A 52 -3.17 16.20 0.23
C ARG A 52 -2.25 15.01 0.59
N VAL A 53 -2.43 13.86 -0.04
CA VAL A 53 -1.62 12.67 0.24
C VAL A 53 -0.22 12.85 -0.38
N PRO A 54 0.86 12.64 0.40
CA PRO A 54 2.23 12.96 -0.03
C PRO A 54 2.94 11.82 -0.78
N TRP A 55 2.19 10.87 -1.32
CA TRP A 55 2.65 9.80 -2.21
C TRP A 55 1.62 9.58 -3.33
N PRO A 56 1.99 8.88 -4.44
CA PRO A 56 1.06 8.64 -5.56
C PRO A 56 -0.10 7.74 -5.13
N VAL A 57 -1.33 8.18 -5.46
CA VAL A 57 -2.57 7.47 -5.17
C VAL A 57 -3.46 7.48 -6.41
N HIS A 58 -3.99 6.32 -6.77
CA HIS A 58 -4.92 6.20 -7.88
C HIS A 58 -6.21 6.99 -7.60
N PHE A 59 -6.79 7.62 -8.62
CA PHE A 59 -7.95 8.50 -8.46
C PHE A 59 -9.22 7.77 -7.97
N THR A 60 -9.33 6.45 -8.19
CA THR A 60 -10.42 5.62 -7.66
C THR A 60 -10.16 5.10 -6.24
N SER A 61 -8.95 5.27 -5.71
CA SER A 61 -8.60 4.84 -4.35
C SER A 61 -8.93 5.92 -3.34
N ARG A 62 -9.16 5.53 -2.09
CA ARG A 62 -9.49 6.44 -1.00
C ARG A 62 -8.54 6.24 0.18
N ILE A 63 -7.88 7.33 0.60
CA ILE A 63 -6.97 7.32 1.75
C ILE A 63 -7.53 8.25 2.83
N LEU A 64 -7.88 7.68 3.98
CA LEU A 64 -8.39 8.41 5.13
C LEU A 64 -7.33 8.43 6.24
N PHE A 65 -7.22 9.57 6.94
CA PHE A 65 -6.27 9.78 8.05
C PHE A 65 -4.80 9.55 7.64
N TRP A 66 -4.41 9.93 6.43
CA TRP A 66 -3.09 9.68 5.86
C TRP A 66 -1.91 10.13 6.75
N ARG A 67 -2.11 11.12 7.63
CA ARG A 67 -1.09 11.57 8.59
C ARG A 67 -0.74 10.54 9.66
N ARG A 68 -1.60 9.54 9.85
CA ARG A 68 -1.41 8.42 10.78
C ARG A 68 -0.86 7.17 10.08
N ILE A 69 -0.30 7.34 8.88
CA ILE A 69 0.34 6.26 8.12
C ILE A 69 1.84 6.52 8.10
N ASP A 70 2.63 5.61 8.67
CA ASP A 70 4.08 5.60 8.54
C ASP A 70 4.48 4.70 7.38
N LEU A 71 5.40 5.18 6.51
CA LEU A 71 5.81 4.48 5.29
C LEU A 71 7.31 4.27 5.23
N GLY A 72 7.71 3.03 4.97
CA GLY A 72 9.04 2.69 4.49
C GLY A 72 9.25 3.04 3.01
N ASN A 73 10.47 2.83 2.53
CA ASN A 73 10.85 3.08 1.15
C ASN A 73 10.10 2.14 0.19
N ARG A 74 9.83 2.61 -1.03
CA ARG A 74 9.13 1.84 -2.06
C ARG A 74 7.71 1.38 -1.67
N SER A 75 7.06 2.06 -0.74
CA SER A 75 5.70 1.78 -0.29
C SER A 75 4.78 2.96 -0.60
N ALA A 76 3.68 2.71 -1.31
CA ALA A 76 2.68 3.71 -1.70
C ALA A 76 1.28 3.07 -1.67
N PRO A 77 0.65 2.96 -0.49
CA PRO A 77 -0.67 2.38 -0.36
C PRO A 77 -1.71 3.17 -1.15
N GLY A 78 -2.54 2.45 -1.92
CA GLY A 78 -3.56 3.06 -2.78
C GLY A 78 -3.07 3.48 -4.17
N MET A 79 -1.84 3.15 -4.57
CA MET A 79 -1.32 3.43 -5.91
C MET A 79 -2.06 2.63 -6.99
N ASN A 80 -2.55 1.43 -6.69
CA ASN A 80 -3.44 0.68 -7.57
C ASN A 80 -4.90 1.07 -7.38
N ALA A 81 -5.74 0.76 -8.38
CA ALA A 81 -7.14 1.17 -8.45
C ALA A 81 -8.00 0.57 -7.31
N GLY A 82 -9.00 1.31 -6.86
CA GLY A 82 -10.05 0.83 -5.97
C GLY A 82 -9.62 0.50 -4.55
N CYS A 83 -8.40 0.85 -4.13
CA CYS A 83 -7.95 0.58 -2.78
C CYS A 83 -8.66 1.48 -1.76
N TYR A 84 -8.95 0.93 -0.59
CA TYR A 84 -9.49 1.66 0.56
C TYR A 84 -8.54 1.56 1.75
N VAL A 85 -8.00 2.69 2.18
CA VAL A 85 -7.06 2.76 3.31
C VAL A 85 -7.60 3.71 4.36
N GLN A 86 -7.98 3.15 5.50
CA GLN A 86 -8.50 3.90 6.64
C GLN A 86 -7.55 3.72 7.82
N ALA A 87 -6.82 4.77 8.18
CA ALA A 87 -5.81 4.76 9.23
C ALA A 87 -6.26 5.47 10.52
N ARG A 88 -7.53 5.30 10.94
CA ARG A 88 -8.03 5.97 12.15
C ARG A 88 -7.21 5.59 13.39
N ASN A 89 -6.85 4.31 13.57
CA ASN A 89 -6.02 3.82 14.67
C ASN A 89 -4.53 3.71 14.32
N GLY A 90 -4.13 4.24 13.14
CA GLY A 90 -2.77 4.18 12.65
C GLY A 90 -2.49 2.97 11.77
N ILE A 91 -1.53 3.12 10.86
CA ILE A 91 -0.97 2.05 10.02
C ILE A 91 0.53 2.28 9.91
N ARG A 92 1.33 1.25 10.17
CA ARG A 92 2.78 1.25 9.98
C ARG A 92 3.12 0.28 8.86
N ILE A 93 3.85 0.75 7.86
CA ILE A 93 4.20 -0.03 6.67
C ILE A 93 5.72 0.04 6.48
N GLY A 94 6.34 -1.12 6.45
CA GLY A 94 7.75 -1.27 6.14
C GLY A 94 8.10 -0.97 4.68
N HIS A 95 9.25 -1.46 4.26
CA HIS A 95 9.79 -1.25 2.92
C HIS A 95 9.16 -2.20 1.90
N ASN A 96 9.01 -1.73 0.66
CA ASN A 96 8.60 -2.54 -0.49
C ASN A 96 7.24 -3.24 -0.35
N LEU A 97 6.23 -2.51 0.16
CA LEU A 97 4.86 -3.00 0.11
C LEU A 97 4.35 -3.00 -1.34
N ARG A 98 3.78 -4.12 -1.77
CA ARG A 98 3.03 -4.26 -3.02
C ARG A 98 1.57 -4.55 -2.72
N MET A 99 0.68 -3.74 -3.27
CA MET A 99 -0.77 -3.92 -3.11
C MET A 99 -1.40 -4.13 -4.47
N GLY A 100 -2.21 -5.18 -4.62
CA GLY A 100 -3.09 -5.34 -5.76
C GLY A 100 -4.24 -4.31 -5.76
N PRO A 101 -5.02 -4.24 -6.85
CA PRO A 101 -6.25 -3.45 -6.89
C PRO A 101 -7.26 -3.90 -5.83
N GLY A 102 -8.11 -2.99 -5.36
CA GLY A 102 -9.18 -3.30 -4.42
C GLY A 102 -8.74 -3.65 -3.00
N VAL A 103 -7.45 -3.53 -2.66
CA VAL A 103 -6.98 -3.86 -1.30
C VAL A 103 -7.55 -2.88 -0.28
N GLY A 104 -8.08 -3.44 0.83
CA GLY A 104 -8.57 -2.71 2.00
C GLY A 104 -7.58 -2.80 3.17
N LEU A 105 -7.15 -1.66 3.73
CA LEU A 105 -6.46 -1.59 5.01
C LEU A 105 -7.37 -0.83 5.97
N ILE A 106 -7.98 -1.53 6.94
CA ILE A 106 -9.01 -0.99 7.80
C ILE A 106 -8.52 -1.02 9.25
N SER A 107 -8.01 0.10 9.78
CA SER A 107 -7.43 0.13 11.13
C SER A 107 -8.45 0.35 12.25
N ALA A 108 -9.71 0.65 11.94
CA ALA A 108 -10.76 0.80 12.95
C ALA A 108 -12.11 0.30 12.44
N ASN A 109 -12.83 -0.38 13.30
CA ASN A 109 -14.23 -0.74 13.13
C ASN A 109 -15.14 0.13 14.00
N HIS A 110 -16.43 0.15 13.68
CA HIS A 110 -17.44 0.68 14.57
C HIS A 110 -17.63 -0.22 15.81
N ASP A 111 -18.12 0.36 16.87
CA ASP A 111 -18.58 -0.42 18.00
C ASP A 111 -19.81 -1.24 17.60
N LEU A 112 -19.94 -2.46 18.13
CA LEU A 112 -21.02 -3.36 17.74
C LEU A 112 -22.38 -2.97 18.34
N ASP A 113 -22.36 -2.24 19.44
CA ASP A 113 -23.56 -1.82 20.17
C ASP A 113 -23.94 -0.36 19.88
N ASP A 114 -22.97 0.43 19.34
CA ASP A 114 -23.17 1.83 18.99
C ASP A 114 -22.34 2.18 17.72
N TYR A 115 -22.97 2.18 16.57
CA TYR A 115 -22.31 2.42 15.28
C TYR A 115 -21.80 3.85 15.08
N ASP A 116 -22.20 4.80 15.93
CA ASP A 116 -21.65 6.17 15.93
C ASP A 116 -20.27 6.22 16.61
N ARG A 117 -19.91 5.19 17.36
CA ARG A 117 -18.61 5.04 17.99
C ARG A 117 -17.67 4.17 17.17
N HIS A 118 -16.39 4.36 17.40
CA HIS A 118 -15.34 3.53 16.81
C HIS A 118 -14.56 2.83 17.93
N ARG A 119 -14.30 1.56 17.73
CA ARG A 119 -13.48 0.78 18.68
C ARG A 119 -12.01 1.17 18.53
N GLU A 120 -11.35 1.37 19.67
CA GLU A 120 -9.89 1.49 19.68
C GLU A 120 -9.27 0.10 19.43
N ALA A 121 -8.20 0.12 18.64
CA ALA A 121 -7.39 -1.05 18.35
C ALA A 121 -5.93 -0.61 18.17
N PRO A 122 -4.96 -1.51 18.36
CA PRO A 122 -3.59 -1.25 17.92
C PRO A 122 -3.55 -0.88 16.43
N PRO A 123 -2.51 -0.17 15.96
CA PRO A 123 -2.33 0.09 14.55
C PRO A 123 -2.15 -1.21 13.77
N ILE A 124 -2.54 -1.22 12.49
CA ILE A 124 -2.08 -2.24 11.55
C ILE A 124 -0.57 -2.10 11.39
N VAL A 125 0.16 -3.21 11.43
CA VAL A 125 1.61 -3.23 11.19
C VAL A 125 1.92 -4.20 10.05
N ILE A 126 2.55 -3.70 9.00
CA ILE A 126 2.98 -4.48 7.83
C ILE A 126 4.50 -4.37 7.73
N GLY A 127 5.18 -5.50 7.74
CA GLY A 127 6.63 -5.59 7.63
C GLY A 127 7.17 -5.29 6.23
N ASP A 128 8.41 -5.69 5.99
CA ASP A 128 9.11 -5.46 4.73
C ASP A 128 8.81 -6.55 3.69
N ASN A 129 8.89 -6.18 2.40
CA ASN A 129 8.72 -7.13 1.28
C ASN A 129 7.37 -7.88 1.31
N VAL A 130 6.29 -7.18 1.64
CA VAL A 130 4.95 -7.75 1.68
C VAL A 130 4.23 -7.54 0.36
N TRP A 131 3.58 -8.58 -0.14
CA TRP A 131 2.69 -8.51 -1.29
C TRP A 131 1.27 -8.92 -0.92
N LEU A 132 0.35 -7.96 -0.97
CA LEU A 132 -1.09 -8.17 -0.83
C LEU A 132 -1.71 -8.33 -2.21
N GLY A 133 -2.29 -9.48 -2.50
CA GLY A 133 -3.00 -9.75 -3.74
C GLY A 133 -4.25 -8.88 -3.90
N MET A 134 -4.90 -8.95 -5.06
CA MET A 134 -6.13 -8.21 -5.36
C MET A 134 -7.23 -8.50 -4.32
N ASN A 135 -7.96 -7.45 -3.90
CA ASN A 135 -9.08 -7.53 -2.96
C ASN A 135 -8.73 -8.12 -1.57
N VAL A 136 -7.47 -8.12 -1.17
CA VAL A 136 -7.11 -8.48 0.21
C VAL A 136 -7.65 -7.43 1.16
N VAL A 137 -8.25 -7.85 2.27
CA VAL A 137 -8.67 -6.96 3.36
C VAL A 137 -7.86 -7.28 4.61
N VAL A 138 -7.22 -6.24 5.20
CA VAL A 138 -6.51 -6.35 6.48
C VAL A 138 -7.33 -5.64 7.55
N MET A 139 -7.63 -6.37 8.63
CA MET A 139 -8.50 -5.93 9.71
C MET A 139 -7.73 -5.16 10.81
N PRO A 140 -8.44 -4.45 11.72
CA PRO A 140 -7.82 -3.64 12.76
C PRO A 140 -6.87 -4.46 13.66
N GLY A 141 -5.73 -3.87 14.01
CA GLY A 141 -4.78 -4.43 14.96
C GLY A 141 -3.87 -5.53 14.42
N VAL A 142 -4.11 -6.00 13.20
CA VAL A 142 -3.34 -7.10 12.57
C VAL A 142 -1.88 -6.70 12.33
N ARG A 143 -0.99 -7.66 12.59
CA ARG A 143 0.44 -7.61 12.25
C ARG A 143 0.76 -8.61 11.14
N ILE A 144 1.33 -8.14 10.06
CA ILE A 144 1.86 -8.96 8.98
C ILE A 144 3.38 -8.85 9.03
N GLY A 145 4.06 -9.98 9.17
CA GLY A 145 5.52 -10.06 9.24
C GLY A 145 6.21 -9.67 7.94
N ASN A 146 7.52 -9.91 7.90
CA ASN A 146 8.34 -9.63 6.73
C ASN A 146 8.24 -10.73 5.68
N ASN A 147 8.48 -10.39 4.41
CA ASN A 147 8.55 -11.38 3.32
C ASN A 147 7.27 -12.23 3.18
N VAL A 148 6.10 -11.61 3.33
CA VAL A 148 4.80 -12.29 3.29
C VAL A 148 4.10 -12.03 1.95
N VAL A 149 3.47 -13.07 1.41
CA VAL A 149 2.55 -12.95 0.26
C VAL A 149 1.16 -13.36 0.72
N VAL A 150 0.18 -12.48 0.54
CA VAL A 150 -1.23 -12.77 0.82
C VAL A 150 -1.98 -12.94 -0.50
N GLY A 151 -2.58 -14.10 -0.69
CA GLY A 151 -3.37 -14.44 -1.87
C GLY A 151 -4.58 -13.53 -2.07
N ALA A 152 -5.02 -13.36 -3.31
CA ALA A 152 -6.17 -12.53 -3.65
C ALA A 152 -7.45 -12.98 -2.91
N ASN A 153 -8.36 -12.02 -2.67
CA ASN A 153 -9.65 -12.22 -1.98
C ASN A 153 -9.54 -12.79 -0.55
N SER A 154 -8.39 -12.57 0.11
CA SER A 154 -8.18 -13.01 1.51
C SER A 154 -8.61 -11.94 2.50
N VAL A 155 -9.08 -12.38 3.68
CA VAL A 155 -9.38 -11.53 4.82
C VAL A 155 -8.42 -11.84 5.95
N VAL A 156 -7.46 -10.93 6.19
CA VAL A 156 -6.45 -11.06 7.25
C VAL A 156 -7.01 -10.46 8.53
N ASN A 157 -7.46 -11.33 9.42
CA ASN A 157 -8.04 -10.99 10.72
C ASN A 157 -7.20 -11.45 11.92
N ASP A 158 -6.12 -12.19 11.65
CA ASP A 158 -5.13 -12.64 12.64
C ASP A 158 -3.72 -12.31 12.14
N ASP A 159 -2.76 -12.28 13.04
CA ASP A 159 -1.37 -12.00 12.73
C ASP A 159 -0.78 -13.07 11.79
N LEU A 160 0.06 -12.63 10.86
CA LEU A 160 0.81 -13.51 9.97
C LEU A 160 2.31 -13.44 10.29
N PRO A 161 2.97 -14.61 10.48
CA PRO A 161 4.41 -14.63 10.74
C PRO A 161 5.23 -14.26 9.50
N ASP A 162 6.53 -14.07 9.69
CA ASP A 162 7.49 -13.87 8.60
C ASP A 162 7.54 -15.09 7.66
N ASP A 163 8.01 -14.86 6.43
CA ASP A 163 8.38 -15.88 5.47
C ASP A 163 7.26 -16.89 5.13
N VAL A 164 6.04 -16.38 4.91
CA VAL A 164 4.89 -17.23 4.54
C VAL A 164 4.18 -16.75 3.28
N VAL A 165 3.53 -17.69 2.60
CA VAL A 165 2.40 -17.43 1.72
C VAL A 165 1.13 -17.76 2.50
N ALA A 166 0.21 -16.83 2.58
CA ALA A 166 -1.06 -16.97 3.29
C ALA A 166 -2.24 -16.71 2.34
N ALA A 167 -3.38 -17.32 2.60
CA ALA A 167 -4.58 -17.12 1.79
C ALA A 167 -5.85 -17.51 2.56
N GLY A 168 -7.00 -17.07 2.06
CA GLY A 168 -8.33 -17.48 2.52
C GLY A 168 -9.08 -16.42 3.32
N SER A 169 -10.31 -16.77 3.72
CA SER A 169 -11.17 -15.97 4.58
C SER A 169 -11.83 -16.92 5.61
N PRO A 170 -11.29 -16.97 6.83
CA PRO A 170 -10.16 -16.24 7.39
C PRO A 170 -8.83 -16.61 6.73
N CYS A 171 -7.92 -15.64 6.60
CA CYS A 171 -6.60 -15.86 6.03
C CYS A 171 -5.71 -16.65 6.97
N ARG A 172 -5.02 -17.69 6.43
CA ARG A 172 -4.08 -18.53 7.20
C ARG A 172 -2.82 -18.78 6.37
N PRO A 173 -1.66 -18.99 7.00
CA PRO A 173 -0.48 -19.49 6.33
C PRO A 173 -0.77 -20.81 5.61
N VAL A 174 -0.45 -20.89 4.32
CA VAL A 174 -0.65 -22.10 3.50
C VAL A 174 0.66 -22.79 3.19
N ARG A 175 1.78 -22.06 3.17
CA ARG A 175 3.11 -22.61 3.03
C ARG A 175 4.20 -21.63 3.46
N ALA A 176 5.37 -22.15 3.79
CA ALA A 176 6.56 -21.35 3.96
C ALA A 176 6.99 -20.70 2.62
N LYS A 177 7.63 -19.54 2.71
CA LYS A 177 8.20 -18.82 1.58
C LYS A 177 9.72 -18.74 1.74
N GLY A 178 10.45 -19.00 0.67
CA GLY A 178 11.91 -18.78 0.67
C GLY A 178 12.28 -17.29 0.81
N PRO A 179 13.57 -16.99 1.05
CA PRO A 179 14.04 -15.64 1.28
C PRO A 179 13.71 -14.73 0.10
N TYR A 180 13.49 -13.44 0.39
CA TYR A 180 13.35 -12.43 -0.66
C TYR A 180 14.65 -12.29 -1.44
N ARG A 181 14.58 -12.32 -2.77
CA ARG A 181 15.75 -12.26 -3.68
C ARG A 181 15.84 -10.95 -4.45
N GLY A 182 14.95 -10.01 -4.20
CA GLY A 182 14.95 -8.71 -4.85
C GLY A 182 15.86 -7.70 -4.13
N ARG A 183 15.82 -6.45 -4.63
CA ARG A 183 16.57 -5.34 -4.00
C ARG A 183 16.07 -5.09 -2.58
N ASP A 184 17.03 -4.92 -1.65
CA ASP A 184 16.74 -4.41 -0.31
C ASP A 184 16.53 -2.89 -0.37
N TYR A 185 15.38 -2.42 0.09
CA TYR A 185 15.00 -1.02 0.16
C TYR A 185 15.15 -0.43 1.58
N GLY A 186 15.50 -1.26 2.56
CA GLY A 186 15.76 -0.85 3.93
C GLY A 186 17.20 -0.39 4.18
N ALA A 187 18.15 -0.86 3.38
CA ALA A 187 19.58 -0.58 3.53
C ALA A 187 20.04 0.75 2.91
N SER A 188 19.13 1.64 2.50
CA SER A 188 19.44 2.93 1.84
C SER A 188 19.30 4.12 2.77
#